data_2df3a76449aa53836492a134a24fab36
#
_entry.id   2df3a76449aa53836492a134a24fab36
#
_cell.length_a   1.000
_cell.length_b   1.000
_cell.length_c   1.000
_cell.angle_alpha   90.00
_cell.angle_beta   90.00
_cell.angle_gamma   90.00
#
_symmetry.space_group_name_H-M   'P 1'
#
loop_
_entity.id
_entity.type
_entity.pdbx_description
1 polymer ?
#
loop_
_entity_poly.entity_id
_entity_poly.type
_entity_poly.pdbx_seq_one_letter_code
_entity_poly.pdbx_strand_id
1 'polypeptide(L)'
;LLNTLSIDDKKLVESVIASEKLNYEPISDKQDRIVKTWELSEQIVYEQVIELEYKNPYTDVVKKHVVFPVSMYYDFHYFYLVAYHLKHETYTTFKIDRIKTWKLYDSKKPNIPHRNKFRDGDVRNVKVDAFSGSLIKIRLKFNNDPSIVLDKFPNTKILSQEENQTVMEVETQYTPGLKRWLLSQGDSLMITKPQKLVDDLKQTISSMLN
;
A
#
# COMPACT_ATOMS: atom_id res chain seq x y z
N LEU A 1 -10.07 3.35 24.23
CA LEU A 1 -8.83 3.93 24.77
C LEU A 1 -9.11 5.16 25.62
N LEU A 2 -9.80 6.22 25.12
CA LEU A 2 -10.06 7.43 25.91
C LEU A 2 -10.87 7.18 27.20
N ASN A 3 -11.74 6.19 27.23
CA ASN A 3 -12.57 5.86 28.41
C ASN A 3 -11.80 5.11 29.51
N THR A 4 -10.57 4.68 29.28
CA THR A 4 -9.70 4.02 30.26
C THR A 4 -8.68 4.96 30.90
N LEU A 5 -8.64 6.23 30.48
CA LEU A 5 -7.73 7.25 31.00
C LEU A 5 -8.34 7.97 32.22
N SER A 6 -7.48 8.49 33.09
CA SER A 6 -7.88 9.42 34.12
C SER A 6 -8.48 10.71 33.52
N ILE A 7 -9.24 11.47 34.31
CA ILE A 7 -9.88 12.72 33.83
C ILE A 7 -8.82 13.73 33.36
N ASP A 8 -7.68 13.81 34.05
CA ASP A 8 -6.62 14.75 33.70
C ASP A 8 -5.85 14.31 32.46
N ASP A 9 -5.55 13.00 32.32
CA ASP A 9 -4.93 12.46 31.11
C ASP A 9 -5.85 12.62 29.90
N LYS A 10 -7.18 12.45 30.08
CA LYS A 10 -8.13 12.65 29.02
C LYS A 10 -8.13 14.10 28.51
N LYS A 11 -8.14 15.09 29.41
CA LYS A 11 -8.04 16.51 29.04
C LYS A 11 -6.75 16.84 28.32
N LEU A 12 -5.63 16.27 28.76
CA LEU A 12 -4.33 16.45 28.11
C LEU A 12 -4.36 15.88 26.69
N VAL A 13 -4.83 14.65 26.51
CA VAL A 13 -4.96 14.01 25.19
C VAL A 13 -5.91 14.78 24.29
N GLU A 14 -7.04 15.25 24.80
CA GLU A 14 -8.00 16.09 24.05
C GLU A 14 -7.37 17.42 23.61
N SER A 15 -6.55 18.06 24.46
CA SER A 15 -5.85 19.30 24.11
C SER A 15 -4.78 19.10 23.04
N VAL A 16 -4.01 17.99 23.11
CA VAL A 16 -3.01 17.63 22.10
C VAL A 16 -3.70 17.34 20.77
N ILE A 17 -4.77 16.53 20.78
CA ILE A 17 -5.55 16.24 19.56
C ILE A 17 -6.16 17.51 18.97
N ALA A 18 -6.66 18.43 19.80
CA ALA A 18 -7.20 19.68 19.33
C ALA A 18 -6.15 20.59 18.68
N SER A 19 -4.94 20.62 19.23
CA SER A 19 -3.79 21.34 18.65
C SER A 19 -3.39 20.77 17.29
N GLU A 20 -3.30 19.46 17.17
CA GLU A 20 -3.00 18.80 15.89
C GLU A 20 -4.10 19.00 14.84
N LYS A 21 -5.37 19.04 15.26
CA LYS A 21 -6.51 19.31 14.37
C LYS A 21 -6.50 20.71 13.75
N LEU A 22 -5.94 21.70 14.42
CA LEU A 22 -5.85 23.07 13.90
C LEU A 22 -4.96 23.16 12.64
N ASN A 23 -3.98 22.26 12.52
CA ASN A 23 -3.05 22.20 11.39
C ASN A 23 -3.40 21.10 10.39
N TYR A 24 -4.50 20.37 10.61
CA TYR A 24 -4.91 19.27 9.75
C TYR A 24 -5.77 19.79 8.59
N GLU A 25 -5.20 19.85 7.40
CA GLU A 25 -5.96 19.95 6.16
C GLU A 25 -6.36 18.55 5.69
N PRO A 26 -7.65 18.19 5.67
CA PRO A 26 -8.08 16.89 5.19
C PRO A 26 -7.76 16.77 3.71
N ILE A 27 -6.92 15.79 3.36
CA ILE A 27 -6.64 15.44 1.97
C ILE A 27 -7.94 14.96 1.33
N SER A 28 -8.66 15.88 0.71
CA SER A 28 -9.87 15.69 -0.10
C SER A 28 -10.85 14.60 0.36
N ASP A 29 -12.10 14.99 0.39
CA ASP A 29 -13.29 14.15 0.50
C ASP A 29 -13.80 13.87 1.93
N LYS A 30 -15.04 14.31 2.15
CA LYS A 30 -15.81 14.16 3.40
C LYS A 30 -16.26 12.72 3.68
N GLN A 31 -15.54 11.72 3.17
CA GLN A 31 -15.87 10.32 3.47
C GLN A 31 -15.39 9.96 4.87
N ASP A 32 -16.24 9.31 5.62
CA ASP A 32 -15.90 8.79 6.93
C ASP A 32 -14.99 7.55 6.79
N ARG A 33 -13.71 7.80 6.50
CA ARG A 33 -12.68 6.78 6.28
C ARG A 33 -12.48 5.91 7.50
N ILE A 34 -12.60 6.50 8.69
CA ILE A 34 -12.38 5.79 9.95
C ILE A 34 -13.49 4.78 10.17
N VAL A 35 -14.75 5.18 9.99
CA VAL A 35 -15.89 4.26 10.14
C VAL A 35 -15.80 3.14 9.13
N LYS A 36 -15.56 3.43 7.86
CA LYS A 36 -15.42 2.42 6.82
C LYS A 36 -14.26 1.45 7.09
N THR A 37 -13.12 1.97 7.57
CA THR A 37 -11.97 1.16 7.96
C THR A 37 -12.33 0.24 9.11
N TRP A 38 -13.04 0.76 10.11
CA TRP A 38 -13.51 -0.01 11.26
C TRP A 38 -14.46 -1.14 10.84
N GLU A 39 -15.51 -0.81 10.10
CA GLU A 39 -16.50 -1.77 9.61
C GLU A 39 -15.86 -2.92 8.79
N LEU A 40 -14.89 -2.58 7.91
CA LEU A 40 -14.18 -3.59 7.13
C LEU A 40 -13.21 -4.43 7.99
N SER A 41 -12.64 -3.85 9.06
CA SER A 41 -11.82 -4.59 10.02
C SER A 41 -12.65 -5.64 10.77
N GLU A 42 -13.89 -5.33 11.11
CA GLU A 42 -14.80 -6.30 11.74
C GLU A 42 -15.04 -7.50 10.81
N GLN A 43 -15.12 -7.29 9.48
CA GLN A 43 -15.32 -8.39 8.54
C GLN A 43 -14.10 -9.32 8.46
N ILE A 44 -12.90 -8.81 8.73
CA ILE A 44 -11.68 -9.63 8.87
C ILE A 44 -11.78 -10.48 10.14
N VAL A 45 -12.16 -9.88 11.27
CA VAL A 45 -12.29 -10.57 12.57
C VAL A 45 -13.37 -11.63 12.53
N TYR A 46 -14.52 -11.33 11.94
CA TYR A 46 -15.65 -12.27 11.83
C TYR A 46 -15.50 -13.24 10.65
N GLU A 47 -14.41 -13.17 9.91
CA GLU A 47 -14.13 -14.04 8.76
C GLU A 47 -15.28 -14.09 7.73
N GLN A 48 -15.87 -12.94 7.44
CA GLN A 48 -17.00 -12.82 6.54
C GLN A 48 -16.59 -12.62 5.08
N VAL A 49 -17.31 -13.23 4.15
CA VAL A 49 -17.21 -12.91 2.73
C VAL A 49 -18.08 -11.69 2.45
N ILE A 50 -17.56 -10.76 1.66
CA ILE A 50 -18.26 -9.53 1.29
C ILE A 50 -18.31 -9.33 -0.23
N GLU A 51 -19.37 -8.69 -0.72
CA GLU A 51 -19.42 -8.07 -2.04
C GLU A 51 -19.13 -6.60 -1.88
N LEU A 52 -18.09 -6.08 -2.53
CA LEU A 52 -17.76 -4.67 -2.53
C LEU A 52 -17.85 -4.06 -3.93
N GLU A 53 -18.25 -2.81 -4.00
CA GLU A 53 -18.21 -1.99 -5.20
C GLU A 53 -16.98 -1.11 -5.19
N TYR A 54 -16.11 -1.29 -6.16
CA TYR A 54 -14.82 -0.64 -6.24
C TYR A 54 -14.69 0.24 -7.47
N LYS A 55 -14.35 1.52 -7.26
CA LYS A 55 -14.09 2.47 -8.34
C LYS A 55 -12.69 2.26 -8.91
N ASN A 56 -12.60 1.92 -10.19
CA ASN A 56 -11.31 1.78 -10.87
C ASN A 56 -10.60 3.15 -10.94
N PRO A 57 -9.29 3.22 -10.59
CA PRO A 57 -8.56 4.48 -10.57
C PRO A 57 -8.36 5.13 -11.94
N TYR A 58 -8.44 4.35 -13.01
CA TYR A 58 -8.10 4.81 -14.37
C TYR A 58 -9.30 5.03 -15.27
N THR A 59 -10.39 4.30 -15.03
CA THR A 59 -11.55 4.31 -15.95
C THR A 59 -12.82 4.86 -15.32
N ASP A 60 -12.75 5.25 -14.04
CA ASP A 60 -13.92 5.68 -13.25
C ASP A 60 -15.06 4.64 -13.15
N VAL A 61 -14.89 3.48 -13.75
CA VAL A 61 -15.88 2.40 -13.76
C VAL A 61 -15.92 1.75 -12.37
N VAL A 62 -17.14 1.62 -11.84
CA VAL A 62 -17.39 0.87 -10.61
C VAL A 62 -17.64 -0.59 -10.97
N LYS A 63 -16.91 -1.51 -10.33
CA LYS A 63 -17.05 -2.96 -10.49
C LYS A 63 -17.36 -3.62 -9.16
N LYS A 64 -18.14 -4.68 -9.21
CA LYS A 64 -18.42 -5.55 -8.06
C LYS A 64 -17.36 -6.63 -7.93
N HIS A 65 -16.92 -6.86 -6.71
CA HIS A 65 -15.95 -7.89 -6.34
C HIS A 65 -16.46 -8.67 -5.16
N VAL A 66 -16.50 -9.99 -5.28
CA VAL A 66 -16.78 -10.89 -4.16
C VAL A 66 -15.45 -11.35 -3.58
N VAL A 67 -15.19 -10.98 -2.33
CA VAL A 67 -13.88 -11.14 -1.70
C VAL A 67 -13.98 -11.60 -0.26
N PHE A 68 -12.95 -12.26 0.21
CA PHE A 68 -12.75 -12.61 1.60
C PHE A 68 -11.65 -11.72 2.19
N PRO A 69 -11.98 -10.74 3.04
CA PRO A 69 -11.02 -9.87 3.72
C PRO A 69 -10.06 -10.67 4.59
N VAL A 70 -8.77 -10.35 4.52
CA VAL A 70 -7.75 -11.10 5.29
C VAL A 70 -6.83 -10.21 6.11
N SER A 71 -6.56 -8.99 5.66
CA SER A 71 -5.70 -8.03 6.36
C SER A 71 -5.97 -6.61 5.92
N MET A 72 -5.47 -5.68 6.69
CA MET A 72 -5.51 -4.25 6.38
C MET A 72 -4.16 -3.62 6.72
N TYR A 73 -3.71 -2.69 5.90
CA TYR A 73 -2.49 -1.94 6.17
C TYR A 73 -2.63 -0.47 5.77
N TYR A 74 -1.76 0.35 6.36
CA TYR A 74 -1.66 1.77 6.07
C TYR A 74 -0.37 2.05 5.29
N ASP A 75 -0.47 2.75 4.17
CA ASP A 75 0.67 3.17 3.35
C ASP A 75 0.35 4.47 2.61
N PHE A 76 1.30 5.40 2.54
CA PHE A 76 1.15 6.70 1.86
C PHE A 76 -0.17 7.43 2.15
N HIS A 77 -0.49 7.60 3.44
CA HIS A 77 -1.69 8.31 3.92
C HIS A 77 -3.03 7.62 3.59
N TYR A 78 -3.02 6.35 3.19
CA TYR A 78 -4.22 5.60 2.85
C TYR A 78 -4.28 4.23 3.51
N PHE A 79 -5.49 3.82 3.83
CA PHE A 79 -5.75 2.44 4.24
C PHE A 79 -6.05 1.56 3.03
N TYR A 80 -5.53 0.35 3.08
CA TYR A 80 -5.70 -0.67 2.07
C TYR A 80 -6.23 -1.95 2.68
N LEU A 81 -7.29 -2.50 2.07
CA LEU A 81 -7.83 -3.80 2.40
C LEU A 81 -7.17 -4.85 1.51
N VAL A 82 -6.56 -5.86 2.11
CA VAL A 82 -6.12 -7.06 1.41
C VAL A 82 -7.21 -8.10 1.51
N ALA A 83 -7.64 -8.63 0.39
CA ALA A 83 -8.69 -9.63 0.35
C ALA A 83 -8.41 -10.71 -0.69
N TYR A 84 -8.82 -11.93 -0.40
CA TYR A 84 -8.81 -13.04 -1.35
C TYR A 84 -10.02 -12.94 -2.28
N HIS A 85 -9.75 -12.81 -3.58
CA HIS A 85 -10.81 -12.66 -4.58
C HIS A 85 -11.35 -14.03 -4.98
N LEU A 86 -12.62 -14.32 -4.68
CA LEU A 86 -13.19 -15.65 -4.86
C LEU A 86 -13.15 -16.12 -6.32
N LYS A 87 -13.46 -15.23 -7.26
CA LYS A 87 -13.47 -15.57 -8.69
C LYS A 87 -12.10 -15.81 -9.30
N HIS A 88 -11.08 -15.06 -8.84
CA HIS A 88 -9.73 -15.11 -9.42
C HIS A 88 -8.77 -15.97 -8.61
N GLU A 89 -9.20 -16.46 -7.44
CA GLU A 89 -8.43 -17.28 -6.52
C GLU A 89 -7.05 -16.69 -6.17
N THR A 90 -6.99 -15.35 -6.06
CA THR A 90 -5.77 -14.60 -5.79
C THR A 90 -6.03 -13.46 -4.80
N TYR A 91 -4.98 -13.02 -4.13
CA TYR A 91 -5.07 -11.85 -3.27
C TYR A 91 -5.06 -10.55 -4.09
N THR A 92 -5.97 -9.66 -3.72
CA THR A 92 -6.13 -8.34 -4.33
C THR A 92 -6.14 -7.28 -3.25
N THR A 93 -5.54 -6.15 -3.53
CA THR A 93 -5.51 -5.00 -2.62
C THR A 93 -6.48 -3.92 -3.09
N PHE A 94 -7.31 -3.45 -2.18
CA PHE A 94 -8.30 -2.40 -2.42
C PHE A 94 -8.00 -1.18 -1.55
N LYS A 95 -7.81 -0.02 -2.18
CA LYS A 95 -7.72 1.25 -1.43
C LYS A 95 -9.10 1.57 -0.87
N ILE A 96 -9.21 1.76 0.46
CA ILE A 96 -10.50 1.90 1.15
C ILE A 96 -11.30 3.10 0.62
N ASP A 97 -10.65 4.21 0.32
CA ASP A 97 -11.31 5.40 -0.24
C ASP A 97 -12.04 5.15 -1.56
N ARG A 98 -11.68 4.09 -2.30
CA ARG A 98 -12.30 3.72 -3.58
C ARG A 98 -13.40 2.68 -3.45
N ILE A 99 -13.58 2.12 -2.28
CA ILE A 99 -14.72 1.26 -1.97
C ILE A 99 -15.94 2.17 -1.82
N LYS A 100 -16.90 2.06 -2.72
CA LYS A 100 -18.12 2.85 -2.70
C LYS A 100 -19.08 2.33 -1.64
N THR A 101 -19.43 1.05 -1.75
CA THR A 101 -20.30 0.33 -0.84
C THR A 101 -19.77 -1.08 -0.65
N TRP A 102 -20.22 -1.74 0.39
CA TRP A 102 -20.01 -3.15 0.61
C TRP A 102 -21.20 -3.76 1.37
N LYS A 103 -21.38 -5.05 1.25
CA LYS A 103 -22.39 -5.83 1.98
C LYS A 103 -21.89 -7.24 2.22
N LEU A 104 -22.46 -7.90 3.20
CA LEU A 104 -22.21 -9.33 3.41
C LEU A 104 -22.65 -10.13 2.18
N TYR A 105 -21.86 -11.12 1.83
CA TYR A 105 -22.16 -12.04 0.74
C TYR A 105 -22.34 -13.45 1.29
N ASP A 106 -23.49 -14.05 1.02
CA ASP A 106 -23.83 -15.40 1.50
C ASP A 106 -22.97 -16.44 0.76
N SER A 107 -21.82 -16.71 1.32
CA SER A 107 -20.88 -17.72 0.84
C SER A 107 -20.07 -18.28 1.99
N LYS A 108 -19.67 -19.52 1.86
CA LYS A 108 -18.73 -20.13 2.81
C LYS A 108 -17.36 -19.49 2.68
N LYS A 109 -16.63 -19.41 3.81
CA LYS A 109 -15.23 -19.05 3.85
C LYS A 109 -14.44 -19.87 2.83
N PRO A 110 -13.61 -19.25 1.97
CA PRO A 110 -12.84 -19.99 0.99
C PRO A 110 -11.80 -20.89 1.65
N ASN A 111 -11.67 -22.11 1.16
CA ASN A 111 -10.60 -23.00 1.58
C ASN A 111 -9.30 -22.62 0.91
N ILE A 112 -8.49 -21.79 1.56
CA ILE A 112 -7.20 -21.34 1.03
C ILE A 112 -6.11 -22.31 1.47
N PRO A 113 -5.42 -22.99 0.53
CA PRO A 113 -4.32 -23.91 0.87
C PRO A 113 -3.26 -23.21 1.72
N HIS A 114 -2.66 -23.92 2.68
CA HIS A 114 -1.69 -23.33 3.64
C HIS A 114 -0.52 -22.61 2.92
N ARG A 115 -0.04 -23.15 1.80
CA ARG A 115 1.01 -22.52 0.98
C ARG A 115 0.62 -21.17 0.36
N ASN A 116 -0.69 -20.93 0.21
CA ASN A 116 -1.24 -19.72 -0.39
C ASN A 116 -1.84 -18.79 0.68
N LYS A 117 -1.72 -19.13 1.97
CA LYS A 117 -2.19 -18.26 3.04
C LYS A 117 -1.40 -16.96 3.05
N PHE A 118 -2.14 -15.88 3.13
CA PHE A 118 -1.59 -14.54 3.28
C PHE A 118 -0.78 -14.45 4.58
N ARG A 119 0.41 -13.87 4.48
CA ARG A 119 1.25 -13.48 5.63
C ARG A 119 1.42 -11.98 5.57
N ASP A 120 1.19 -11.28 6.67
CA ASP A 120 1.23 -9.81 6.71
C ASP A 120 2.57 -9.23 6.21
N GLY A 121 3.68 -9.91 6.45
CA GLY A 121 4.99 -9.54 5.94
C GLY A 121 5.12 -9.59 4.41
N ASP A 122 4.37 -10.45 3.74
CA ASP A 122 4.51 -10.67 2.29
C ASP A 122 4.07 -9.44 1.47
N VAL A 123 3.09 -8.67 1.95
CA VAL A 123 2.60 -7.48 1.26
C VAL A 123 3.51 -6.28 1.47
N ARG A 124 3.96 -6.05 2.70
CA ARG A 124 4.83 -4.91 3.03
C ARG A 124 6.19 -5.00 2.36
N ASN A 125 6.71 -6.23 2.20
CA ASN A 125 8.05 -6.46 1.73
C ASN A 125 8.20 -6.42 0.20
N VAL A 126 7.11 -6.55 -0.56
CA VAL A 126 7.18 -6.77 -2.01
C VAL A 126 6.33 -5.79 -2.82
N LYS A 127 5.23 -5.29 -2.27
CA LYS A 127 4.30 -4.40 -3.00
C LYS A 127 4.60 -2.92 -2.77
N VAL A 128 4.54 -2.14 -3.82
CA VAL A 128 4.51 -0.68 -3.78
C VAL A 128 3.12 -0.23 -4.18
N ASP A 129 2.42 0.42 -3.26
CA ASP A 129 1.00 0.79 -3.38
C ASP A 129 0.05 -0.42 -3.55
N ALA A 130 -1.17 -0.17 -4.02
CA ALA A 130 -2.21 -1.18 -4.24
C ALA A 130 -2.04 -2.01 -5.53
N PHE A 131 -0.91 -1.90 -6.20
CA PHE A 131 -0.67 -2.57 -7.46
C PHE A 131 -0.08 -3.96 -7.27
N SER A 132 -0.46 -4.88 -8.18
CA SER A 132 0.16 -6.20 -8.28
C SER A 132 0.91 -6.30 -9.60
N GLY A 133 2.09 -6.89 -9.57
CA GLY A 133 2.96 -7.07 -10.74
C GLY A 133 3.86 -8.28 -10.61
N SER A 134 4.62 -8.58 -11.67
CA SER A 134 5.65 -9.62 -11.63
C SER A 134 6.80 -9.21 -10.70
N LEU A 135 7.36 -10.18 -9.99
CA LEU A 135 8.57 -9.97 -9.19
C LEU A 135 9.73 -9.53 -10.08
N ILE A 136 10.48 -8.54 -9.60
CA ILE A 136 11.65 -8.00 -10.27
C ILE A 136 12.77 -7.74 -9.26
N LYS A 137 14.00 -8.05 -9.64
CA LYS A 137 15.19 -7.63 -8.89
C LYS A 137 15.82 -6.42 -9.54
N ILE A 138 15.97 -5.37 -8.76
CA ILE A 138 16.51 -4.09 -9.20
C ILE A 138 17.86 -3.88 -8.54
N ARG A 139 18.86 -3.53 -9.33
CA ARG A 139 20.12 -3.02 -8.82
C ARG A 139 20.20 -1.54 -9.07
N LEU A 140 20.44 -0.77 -8.04
CA LEU A 140 20.47 0.67 -8.06
C LEU A 140 21.70 1.22 -7.31
N LYS A 141 22.09 2.42 -7.69
CA LYS A 141 23.01 3.28 -6.96
C LYS A 141 22.19 4.42 -6.35
N PHE A 142 22.45 4.74 -5.11
CA PHE A 142 21.73 5.77 -4.38
C PHE A 142 22.72 6.72 -3.72
N ASN A 143 22.60 8.03 -4.00
CA ASN A 143 23.52 9.07 -3.56
C ASN A 143 22.94 9.92 -2.43
N ASN A 144 22.00 9.37 -1.66
CA ASN A 144 21.39 10.02 -0.51
C ASN A 144 21.33 9.01 0.65
N ASP A 145 20.64 9.34 1.75
CA ASP A 145 20.49 8.47 2.91
C ASP A 145 19.89 7.10 2.52
N PRO A 146 20.63 6.00 2.69
CA PRO A 146 20.15 4.66 2.33
C PRO A 146 18.87 4.25 3.06
N SER A 147 18.57 4.84 4.23
CA SER A 147 17.35 4.55 5.00
C SER A 147 16.08 4.76 4.17
N ILE A 148 16.06 5.73 3.26
CA ILE A 148 14.93 6.02 2.36
C ILE A 148 14.56 4.78 1.52
N VAL A 149 15.56 4.05 1.03
CA VAL A 149 15.36 2.82 0.25
C VAL A 149 15.02 1.65 1.18
N LEU A 150 15.71 1.54 2.32
CA LEU A 150 15.51 0.46 3.30
C LEU A 150 14.12 0.52 3.94
N ASP A 151 13.64 1.71 4.26
CA ASP A 151 12.29 1.91 4.83
C ASP A 151 11.20 1.54 3.83
N LYS A 152 11.44 1.85 2.55
CA LYS A 152 10.47 1.50 1.48
C LYS A 152 10.53 0.03 1.09
N PHE A 153 11.71 -0.57 1.12
CA PHE A 153 11.96 -1.96 0.74
C PHE A 153 12.80 -2.66 1.83
N PRO A 154 12.16 -3.17 2.89
CA PRO A 154 12.87 -3.75 4.04
C PRO A 154 13.80 -4.92 3.72
N ASN A 155 13.54 -5.63 2.59
CA ASN A 155 14.37 -6.76 2.14
C ASN A 155 15.54 -6.33 1.23
N THR A 156 15.84 -5.03 1.17
CA THR A 156 16.96 -4.50 0.39
C THR A 156 18.29 -5.04 0.90
N LYS A 157 19.17 -5.44 -0.03
CA LYS A 157 20.55 -5.85 0.26
C LYS A 157 21.49 -4.73 -0.14
N ILE A 158 22.29 -4.25 0.79
CA ILE A 158 23.43 -3.36 0.50
C ILE A 158 24.55 -4.22 -0.09
N LEU A 159 24.99 -3.89 -1.30
CA LEU A 159 26.08 -4.58 -1.99
C LEU A 159 27.43 -3.91 -1.76
N SER A 160 27.45 -2.58 -1.78
CA SER A 160 28.61 -1.76 -1.37
C SER A 160 28.13 -0.40 -0.89
N GLN A 161 28.92 0.21 0.00
CA GLN A 161 28.67 1.55 0.51
C GLN A 161 29.98 2.33 0.48
N GLU A 162 29.95 3.47 -0.17
CA GLU A 162 31.03 4.46 -0.24
C GLU A 162 30.53 5.75 0.39
N GLU A 163 31.40 6.73 0.58
CA GLU A 163 31.06 7.98 1.29
C GLU A 163 29.83 8.70 0.72
N ASN A 164 29.66 8.72 -0.61
CA ASN A 164 28.59 9.44 -1.28
C ASN A 164 27.68 8.54 -2.13
N GLN A 165 27.84 7.23 -2.09
CA GLN A 165 27.05 6.33 -2.94
C GLN A 165 26.88 4.95 -2.30
N THR A 166 25.66 4.48 -2.23
CA THR A 166 25.34 3.12 -1.80
C THR A 166 24.78 2.32 -2.99
N VAL A 167 25.36 1.14 -3.24
CA VAL A 167 24.85 0.20 -4.25
C VAL A 167 23.96 -0.82 -3.55
N MET A 168 22.73 -0.96 -4.03
CA MET A 168 21.73 -1.82 -3.41
C MET A 168 21.06 -2.74 -4.42
N GLU A 169 20.59 -3.88 -3.92
CA GLU A 169 19.72 -4.79 -4.64
C GLU A 169 18.37 -4.90 -3.93
N VAL A 170 17.30 -4.59 -4.63
CA VAL A 170 15.92 -4.56 -4.14
C VAL A 170 15.13 -5.62 -4.88
N GLU A 171 14.36 -6.42 -4.15
CA GLU A 171 13.37 -7.32 -4.73
C GLU A 171 11.96 -6.78 -4.48
N THR A 172 11.21 -6.53 -5.53
CA THR A 172 9.88 -5.91 -5.46
C THR A 172 9.00 -6.32 -6.65
N GLN A 173 7.77 -5.83 -6.69
CA GLN A 173 6.88 -6.05 -7.84
C GLN A 173 7.00 -4.91 -8.85
N TYR A 174 7.08 -5.26 -10.15
CA TYR A 174 7.05 -4.29 -11.23
C TYR A 174 5.64 -3.71 -11.40
N THR A 175 5.44 -2.49 -10.94
CA THR A 175 4.13 -1.85 -10.86
C THR A 175 4.21 -0.37 -11.25
N PRO A 176 3.10 0.28 -11.62
CA PRO A 176 3.05 1.74 -11.78
C PRO A 176 3.46 2.51 -10.52
N GLY A 177 3.16 1.97 -9.33
CA GLY A 177 3.58 2.54 -8.05
C GLY A 177 5.10 2.54 -7.88
N LEU A 178 5.76 1.42 -8.21
CA LEU A 178 7.21 1.33 -8.24
C LEU A 178 7.82 2.40 -9.17
N LYS A 179 7.30 2.52 -10.40
CA LYS A 179 7.80 3.52 -11.36
C LYS A 179 7.71 4.94 -10.82
N ARG A 180 6.56 5.30 -10.23
CA ARG A 180 6.37 6.62 -9.61
C ARG A 180 7.34 6.87 -8.47
N TRP A 181 7.54 5.87 -7.60
CA TRP A 181 8.48 5.98 -6.50
C TRP A 181 9.91 6.14 -7.00
N LEU A 182 10.34 5.36 -7.98
CA LEU A 182 11.68 5.49 -8.58
C LEU A 182 11.90 6.87 -9.19
N LEU A 183 10.92 7.41 -9.93
CA LEU A 183 10.98 8.74 -10.52
C LEU A 183 10.98 9.85 -9.47
N SER A 184 10.32 9.67 -8.34
CA SER A 184 10.29 10.68 -7.27
C SER A 184 11.62 10.85 -6.54
N GLN A 185 12.57 9.91 -6.71
CA GLN A 185 13.92 10.03 -6.14
C GLN A 185 14.85 10.96 -6.96
N GLY A 186 14.41 11.38 -8.16
CA GLY A 186 15.17 12.28 -9.01
C GLY A 186 16.52 11.73 -9.40
N ASP A 187 17.54 12.59 -9.36
CA ASP A 187 18.94 12.29 -9.69
C ASP A 187 19.70 11.54 -8.57
N SER A 188 19.12 11.47 -7.39
CA SER A 188 19.72 10.71 -6.27
C SER A 188 19.70 9.20 -6.50
N LEU A 189 18.90 8.70 -7.46
CA LEU A 189 18.76 7.29 -7.73
C LEU A 189 19.08 6.95 -9.19
N MET A 190 20.04 6.03 -9.38
CA MET A 190 20.39 5.50 -10.71
C MET A 190 20.11 3.99 -10.74
N ILE A 191 19.25 3.55 -11.65
CA ILE A 191 19.00 2.12 -11.87
C ILE A 191 20.04 1.57 -12.84
N THR A 192 20.68 0.48 -12.46
CA THR A 192 21.70 -0.19 -13.28
C THR A 192 21.20 -1.50 -13.88
N LYS A 193 20.23 -2.15 -13.24
CA LYS A 193 19.61 -3.41 -13.72
C LYS A 193 18.15 -3.50 -13.22
N PRO A 194 17.26 -4.19 -13.95
CA PRO A 194 17.45 -4.76 -15.29
C PRO A 194 17.31 -3.68 -16.38
N GLN A 195 17.89 -3.92 -17.55
CA GLN A 195 17.88 -2.96 -18.67
C GLN A 195 16.45 -2.58 -19.10
N LYS A 196 15.53 -3.55 -19.13
CA LYS A 196 14.11 -3.32 -19.44
C LYS A 196 13.48 -2.22 -18.57
N LEU A 197 13.80 -2.17 -17.27
CA LEU A 197 13.28 -1.13 -16.36
C LEU A 197 13.93 0.22 -16.67
N VAL A 198 15.23 0.24 -16.97
CA VAL A 198 15.95 1.46 -17.37
C VAL A 198 15.32 2.07 -18.62
N ASP A 199 15.05 1.24 -19.63
CA ASP A 199 14.48 1.69 -20.91
C ASP A 199 13.04 2.19 -20.73
N ASP A 200 12.23 1.51 -19.91
CA ASP A 200 10.87 1.92 -19.58
C ASP A 200 10.83 3.28 -18.84
N LEU A 201 11.75 3.51 -17.90
CA LEU A 201 11.86 4.80 -17.22
C LEU A 201 12.33 5.92 -18.16
N LYS A 202 13.31 5.65 -19.03
CA LYS A 202 13.76 6.62 -20.06
C LYS A 202 12.59 7.03 -20.95
N GLN A 203 11.79 6.07 -21.42
CA GLN A 203 10.60 6.35 -22.22
C GLN A 203 9.59 7.22 -21.45
N THR A 204 9.38 6.92 -20.18
CA THR A 204 8.47 7.69 -19.32
C THR A 204 8.96 9.13 -19.16
N ILE A 205 10.24 9.33 -18.84
CA ILE A 205 10.84 10.67 -18.70
C ILE A 205 10.74 11.44 -20.02
N SER A 206 11.07 10.80 -21.16
CA SER A 206 10.93 11.43 -22.47
C SER A 206 9.51 11.89 -22.76
N SER A 207 8.50 11.06 -22.37
CA SER A 207 7.09 11.42 -22.52
C SER A 207 6.62 12.53 -21.58
N MET A 208 7.33 12.80 -20.49
CA MET A 208 7.04 13.90 -19.56
C MET A 208 7.61 15.24 -20.06
N LEU A 209 8.57 15.22 -20.99
CA LEU A 209 9.26 16.39 -21.49
C LEU A 209 8.74 16.87 -22.88
N ASN A 210 7.91 16.06 -23.54
CA ASN A 210 7.23 16.37 -24.80
C ASN A 210 5.75 16.72 -24.58
#